data_3b20e6a349f39d3cda2b1ef5b74fbe3f
#
_entry.id   3b20e6a349f39d3cda2b1ef5b74fbe3f
#
_cell.length_a   1.000
_cell.length_b   1.000
_cell.length_c   1.000
_cell.angle_alpha   90.00
_cell.angle_beta   90.00
_cell.angle_gamma   90.00
#
_symmetry.space_group_name_H-M   'P 1'
#
loop_
_entity.id
_entity.type
_entity.pdbx_description
1 polymer ?
#
loop_
_entity_poly.entity_id
_entity_poly.type
_entity_poly.pdbx_seq_one_letter_code
_entity_poly.pdbx_strand_id
1 'polypeptide(L)'
;LAGQPIPPGTHADLQDARLAIPTDVVLNDLDDTVAAAFESACQRLAAAGARIRRIAMPEFAELPAINAKGTFTAAEAWAWHRGYIENRASAYDPRVVSRIQLGAKITAADFIELLAARQRWIAAVQARVAGFDAMLMPTVPQVAPRIDTLVADEAAYFRANGLMLRNPTFINFLDG
;
A
#
# COMPACT_ATOMS: atom_id res chain seq x y z
N LEU A 1 -18.46 -1.11 -3.37
CA LEU A 1 -18.93 -1.79 -4.58
C LEU A 1 -20.37 -1.33 -4.81
N ALA A 2 -20.54 -0.34 -5.69
CA ALA A 2 -21.79 0.43 -5.85
C ALA A 2 -22.89 -0.31 -6.64
N GLY A 3 -22.79 -1.65 -6.82
CA GLY A 3 -23.78 -2.41 -7.57
C GLY A 3 -23.92 -2.02 -9.06
N GLN A 4 -22.95 -1.25 -9.58
CA GLN A 4 -22.96 -0.90 -10.99
C GLN A 4 -22.56 -2.12 -11.84
N PRO A 5 -23.20 -2.38 -13.00
CA PRO A 5 -22.79 -3.44 -13.90
C PRO A 5 -21.35 -3.17 -14.34
N ILE A 6 -20.50 -4.15 -14.15
CA ILE A 6 -19.14 -4.14 -14.71
C ILE A 6 -19.29 -4.25 -16.23
N PRO A 7 -18.83 -3.29 -17.03
CA PRO A 7 -18.84 -3.45 -18.48
C PRO A 7 -18.03 -4.70 -18.85
N PRO A 8 -18.42 -5.44 -19.91
CA PRO A 8 -17.66 -6.59 -20.35
C PRO A 8 -16.22 -6.14 -20.59
N GLY A 9 -15.29 -6.75 -19.83
CA GLY A 9 -13.87 -6.47 -19.96
C GLY A 9 -13.42 -6.88 -21.36
N THR A 10 -12.84 -5.96 -22.11
CA THR A 10 -12.02 -6.34 -23.26
C THR A 10 -10.81 -7.05 -22.69
N HIS A 11 -10.59 -8.31 -23.07
CA HIS A 11 -9.34 -8.99 -22.73
C HIS A 11 -8.20 -8.17 -23.32
N ALA A 12 -7.39 -7.54 -22.47
CA ALA A 12 -6.20 -6.86 -22.92
C ALA A 12 -5.22 -7.91 -23.44
N ASP A 13 -4.76 -7.75 -24.67
CA ASP A 13 -3.66 -8.55 -25.18
C ASP A 13 -2.39 -8.16 -24.40
N LEU A 14 -1.66 -9.15 -23.93
CA LEU A 14 -0.37 -8.93 -23.26
C LEU A 14 0.77 -8.66 -24.26
N GLN A 15 0.52 -8.90 -25.55
CA GLN A 15 1.50 -8.63 -26.59
C GLN A 15 1.88 -7.15 -26.58
N ASP A 16 3.18 -6.89 -26.38
CA ASP A 16 3.77 -5.55 -26.31
C ASP A 16 3.33 -4.69 -25.09
N ALA A 17 2.52 -5.21 -24.16
CA ALA A 17 2.17 -4.52 -22.91
C ALA A 17 3.43 -4.11 -22.16
N ARG A 18 3.55 -2.82 -21.80
CA ARG A 18 4.71 -2.25 -21.13
C ARG A 18 4.47 -2.24 -19.63
N LEU A 19 5.22 -3.07 -18.91
CA LEU A 19 5.02 -3.26 -17.47
C LEU A 19 6.26 -2.75 -16.71
N ALA A 20 6.03 -1.90 -15.71
CA ALA A 20 7.08 -1.38 -14.83
C ALA A 20 7.14 -2.16 -13.53
N ILE A 21 8.35 -2.52 -13.08
CA ILE A 21 8.58 -3.04 -11.73
C ILE A 21 9.39 -1.99 -10.97
N PRO A 22 8.77 -1.30 -9.96
CA PRO A 22 9.54 -0.46 -9.05
C PRO A 22 10.60 -1.28 -8.31
N THR A 23 11.83 -0.76 -8.21
CA THR A 23 12.92 -1.45 -7.52
C THR A 23 13.10 -0.98 -6.09
N ASP A 24 12.68 0.24 -5.79
CA ASP A 24 12.84 0.83 -4.48
C ASP A 24 11.72 0.37 -3.54
N VAL A 25 12.08 0.03 -2.32
CA VAL A 25 11.20 -0.33 -1.20
C VAL A 25 10.39 -1.60 -1.42
N VAL A 26 9.61 -1.71 -2.49
CA VAL A 26 8.60 -2.79 -2.67
C VAL A 26 9.20 -4.18 -2.86
N LEU A 27 10.46 -4.26 -3.28
CA LEU A 27 11.20 -5.51 -3.43
C LEU A 27 12.14 -5.80 -2.25
N ASN A 28 12.21 -4.91 -1.25
CA ASN A 28 13.05 -5.14 -0.08
C ASN A 28 12.43 -6.22 0.82
N ASP A 29 13.27 -6.96 1.51
CA ASP A 29 12.87 -7.94 2.54
C ASP A 29 11.79 -8.94 2.07
N LEU A 30 11.83 -9.33 0.80
CA LEU A 30 10.98 -10.42 0.31
C LEU A 30 11.43 -11.75 0.90
N ASP A 31 10.49 -12.57 1.40
CA ASP A 31 10.82 -13.96 1.66
C ASP A 31 11.01 -14.74 0.34
N ASP A 32 11.75 -15.85 0.42
CA ASP A 32 12.12 -16.65 -0.75
C ASP A 32 10.89 -17.15 -1.53
N THR A 33 9.80 -17.45 -0.84
CA THR A 33 8.56 -17.93 -1.46
C THR A 33 7.90 -16.83 -2.29
N VAL A 34 7.79 -15.62 -1.72
CA VAL A 34 7.22 -14.47 -2.43
C VAL A 34 8.12 -14.04 -3.58
N ALA A 35 9.44 -13.99 -3.35
CA ALA A 35 10.41 -13.64 -4.39
C ALA A 35 10.34 -14.60 -5.59
N ALA A 36 10.33 -15.91 -5.33
CA ALA A 36 10.23 -16.93 -6.37
C ALA A 36 8.89 -16.88 -7.12
N ALA A 37 7.78 -16.69 -6.39
CA ALA A 37 6.45 -16.58 -6.99
C ALA A 37 6.33 -15.33 -7.88
N PHE A 38 6.86 -14.19 -7.42
CA PHE A 38 6.84 -12.95 -8.20
C PHE A 38 7.70 -13.05 -9.46
N GLU A 39 8.91 -13.62 -9.36
CA GLU A 39 9.78 -13.82 -10.52
C GLU A 39 9.14 -14.79 -11.53
N SER A 40 8.53 -15.88 -11.07
CA SER A 40 7.77 -16.80 -11.92
C SER A 40 6.61 -16.10 -12.64
N ALA A 41 5.88 -15.21 -11.95
CA ALA A 41 4.81 -14.41 -12.55
C ALA A 41 5.36 -13.48 -13.64
N CYS A 42 6.48 -12.81 -13.39
CA CYS A 42 7.15 -11.95 -14.36
C CYS A 42 7.58 -12.73 -15.61
N GLN A 43 8.17 -13.92 -15.43
CA GLN A 43 8.57 -14.79 -16.54
C GLN A 43 7.36 -15.22 -17.40
N ARG A 44 6.24 -15.57 -16.77
CA ARG A 44 5.01 -15.94 -17.47
C ARG A 44 4.43 -14.77 -18.27
N LEU A 45 4.43 -13.56 -17.72
CA LEU A 45 4.00 -12.35 -18.41
C LEU A 45 4.90 -12.02 -19.62
N ALA A 46 6.21 -12.13 -19.44
CA ALA A 46 7.18 -11.93 -20.51
C ALA A 46 7.01 -12.98 -21.62
N ALA A 47 6.80 -14.25 -21.28
CA ALA A 47 6.53 -15.32 -22.24
C ALA A 47 5.21 -15.11 -23.01
N ALA A 48 4.25 -14.41 -22.40
CA ALA A 48 3.00 -14.00 -23.05
C ALA A 48 3.12 -12.71 -23.89
N GLY A 49 4.34 -12.17 -24.06
CA GLY A 49 4.64 -11.03 -24.93
C GLY A 49 4.76 -9.68 -24.23
N ALA A 50 4.61 -9.61 -22.91
CA ALA A 50 4.77 -8.35 -22.17
C ALA A 50 6.23 -7.91 -22.10
N ARG A 51 6.45 -6.60 -22.19
CA ARG A 51 7.76 -5.94 -22.05
C ARG A 51 7.92 -5.43 -20.63
N ILE A 52 8.68 -6.13 -19.81
CA ILE A 52 8.87 -5.80 -18.40
C ILE A 52 10.16 -4.99 -18.23
N ARG A 53 10.08 -3.86 -17.53
CA ARG A 53 11.23 -3.04 -17.13
C ARG A 53 11.27 -2.82 -15.63
N ARG A 54 12.43 -3.02 -15.03
CA ARG A 54 12.71 -2.56 -13.66
C ARG A 54 13.07 -1.08 -13.70
N ILE A 55 12.43 -0.28 -12.87
CA ILE A 55 12.62 1.18 -12.82
C ILE A 55 12.86 1.63 -11.38
N ALA A 56 13.71 2.62 -11.19
CA ALA A 56 13.82 3.29 -9.90
C ALA A 56 12.56 4.10 -9.61
N MET A 57 12.09 4.03 -8.36
CA MET A 57 10.91 4.74 -7.86
C MET A 57 11.23 5.40 -6.51
N PRO A 58 12.15 6.38 -6.48
CA PRO A 58 12.56 7.02 -5.22
C PRO A 58 11.42 7.68 -4.47
N GLU A 59 10.35 8.05 -5.15
CA GLU A 59 9.12 8.60 -4.57
C GLU A 59 8.53 7.68 -3.48
N PHE A 60 8.71 6.37 -3.60
CA PHE A 60 8.21 5.43 -2.59
C PHE A 60 8.94 5.58 -1.25
N ALA A 61 10.21 5.96 -1.28
CA ALA A 61 10.97 6.22 -0.05
C ALA A 61 10.56 7.53 0.65
N GLU A 62 9.84 8.43 -0.02
CA GLU A 62 9.36 9.69 0.56
C GLU A 62 8.11 9.50 1.44
N LEU A 63 7.34 8.43 1.23
CA LEU A 63 6.03 8.25 1.85
C LEU A 63 6.05 8.27 3.40
N PRO A 64 7.05 7.68 4.09
CA PRO A 64 7.16 7.81 5.54
C PRO A 64 7.30 9.25 6.02
N ALA A 65 8.07 10.08 5.32
CA ALA A 65 8.23 11.49 5.65
C ALA A 65 6.94 12.30 5.39
N ILE A 66 6.24 12.02 4.32
CA ILE A 66 4.94 12.63 4.00
C ILE A 66 3.92 12.33 5.11
N ASN A 67 3.92 11.12 5.63
CA ASN A 67 2.99 10.64 6.65
C ASN A 67 3.48 10.89 8.10
N ALA A 68 4.60 11.59 8.30
CA ALA A 68 5.22 11.74 9.62
C ALA A 68 4.32 12.45 10.66
N LYS A 69 3.46 13.36 10.24
CA LYS A 69 2.50 14.08 11.09
C LYS A 69 1.15 13.37 11.21
N GLY A 70 0.93 12.31 10.45
CA GLY A 70 -0.29 11.52 10.43
C GLY A 70 -0.65 11.02 9.04
N THR A 71 -1.60 10.10 8.98
CA THR A 71 -2.06 9.48 7.74
C THR A 71 -3.53 9.78 7.47
N PHE A 72 -3.95 9.71 6.22
CA PHE A 72 -5.38 9.79 5.86
C PHE A 72 -6.21 8.76 6.62
N THR A 73 -5.74 7.51 6.64
CA THR A 73 -6.44 6.42 7.33
C THR A 73 -6.67 6.72 8.82
N ALA A 74 -5.67 7.30 9.51
CA ALA A 74 -5.84 7.65 10.92
C ALA A 74 -6.84 8.80 11.10
N ALA A 75 -6.77 9.84 10.26
CA ALA A 75 -7.68 10.98 10.30
C ALA A 75 -9.13 10.57 10.03
N GLU A 76 -9.36 9.79 8.98
CA GLU A 76 -10.69 9.30 8.59
C GLU A 76 -11.25 8.32 9.61
N ALA A 77 -10.45 7.37 10.09
CA ALA A 77 -10.88 6.43 11.12
C ALA A 77 -11.24 7.17 12.43
N TRP A 78 -10.46 8.17 12.83
CA TRP A 78 -10.79 8.99 14.00
C TRP A 78 -12.08 9.78 13.79
N ALA A 79 -12.26 10.44 12.65
CA ALA A 79 -13.45 11.19 12.33
C ALA A 79 -14.72 10.33 12.43
N TRP A 80 -14.64 9.07 11.98
CA TRP A 80 -15.76 8.12 12.03
C TRP A 80 -15.97 7.51 13.41
N HIS A 81 -14.91 7.09 14.10
CA HIS A 81 -14.99 6.25 15.29
C HIS A 81 -14.98 7.01 16.63
N ARG A 82 -14.58 8.31 16.65
CA ARG A 82 -14.40 9.06 17.91
C ARG A 82 -15.61 8.98 18.85
N GLY A 83 -16.83 9.17 18.35
CA GLY A 83 -18.03 9.13 19.18
C GLY A 83 -18.34 7.75 19.77
N TYR A 84 -17.92 6.67 19.09
CA TYR A 84 -18.02 5.31 19.63
C TYR A 84 -16.92 5.02 20.64
N ILE A 85 -15.70 5.48 20.38
CA ILE A 85 -14.53 5.24 21.23
C ILE A 85 -14.70 5.92 22.58
N GLU A 86 -15.26 7.13 22.63
CA GLU A 86 -15.51 7.85 23.89
C GLU A 86 -16.31 7.02 24.92
N ASN A 87 -17.22 6.17 24.45
CA ASN A 87 -18.12 5.40 25.32
C ASN A 87 -17.89 3.88 25.27
N ARG A 88 -17.13 3.38 24.30
CA ARG A 88 -17.00 1.94 24.01
C ARG A 88 -15.61 1.53 23.58
N ALA A 89 -14.56 2.19 24.04
CA ALA A 89 -13.17 1.87 23.68
C ALA A 89 -12.81 0.40 23.96
N SER A 90 -13.35 -0.18 25.04
CA SER A 90 -13.12 -1.58 25.43
C SER A 90 -13.73 -2.61 24.47
N ALA A 91 -14.64 -2.19 23.55
CA ALA A 91 -15.16 -3.07 22.51
C ALA A 91 -14.24 -3.22 21.29
N TYR A 92 -13.18 -2.42 21.23
CA TYR A 92 -12.17 -2.49 20.17
C TYR A 92 -10.99 -3.34 20.60
N ASP A 93 -10.32 -3.99 19.64
CA ASP A 93 -8.99 -4.53 19.87
C ASP A 93 -8.05 -3.38 20.27
N PRO A 94 -7.28 -3.50 21.38
CA PRO A 94 -6.41 -2.43 21.87
C PRO A 94 -5.41 -1.94 20.82
N ARG A 95 -4.91 -2.82 19.96
CA ARG A 95 -3.98 -2.49 18.88
C ARG A 95 -4.64 -1.68 17.77
N VAL A 96 -5.94 -1.89 17.54
CA VAL A 96 -6.72 -1.15 16.54
C VAL A 96 -7.11 0.23 17.09
N VAL A 97 -7.66 0.29 18.30
CA VAL A 97 -8.10 1.58 18.89
C VAL A 97 -6.93 2.55 19.08
N SER A 98 -5.77 2.07 19.49
CA SER A 98 -4.57 2.92 19.63
C SER A 98 -4.17 3.59 18.31
N ARG A 99 -4.30 2.89 17.19
CA ARG A 99 -4.01 3.43 15.86
C ARG A 99 -5.05 4.43 15.39
N ILE A 100 -6.33 4.18 15.65
CA ILE A 100 -7.41 5.13 15.37
C ILE A 100 -7.20 6.43 16.14
N GLN A 101 -6.82 6.34 17.42
CA GLN A 101 -6.57 7.49 18.30
C GLN A 101 -5.41 8.38 17.83
N LEU A 102 -4.49 7.89 17.00
CA LEU A 102 -3.47 8.74 16.38
C LEU A 102 -4.09 9.85 15.54
N GLY A 103 -5.24 9.61 14.93
CA GLY A 103 -5.97 10.61 14.15
C GLY A 103 -6.41 11.84 14.97
N ALA A 104 -6.61 11.69 16.29
CA ALA A 104 -6.95 12.80 17.17
C ALA A 104 -5.84 13.86 17.28
N LYS A 105 -4.60 13.50 16.95
CA LYS A 105 -3.43 14.38 17.04
C LYS A 105 -3.19 15.18 15.76
N ILE A 106 -3.85 14.83 14.67
CA ILE A 106 -3.67 15.48 13.37
C ILE A 106 -4.45 16.79 13.38
N THR A 107 -3.73 17.91 13.22
CA THR A 107 -4.38 19.23 13.11
C THR A 107 -4.96 19.43 11.70
N ALA A 108 -5.87 20.40 11.56
CA ALA A 108 -6.37 20.80 10.25
C ALA A 108 -5.24 21.26 9.30
N ALA A 109 -4.23 21.95 9.84
CA ALA A 109 -3.07 22.37 9.05
C ALA A 109 -2.27 21.17 8.54
N ASP A 110 -1.99 20.19 9.41
CA ASP A 110 -1.26 18.97 9.02
C ASP A 110 -2.04 18.18 7.95
N PHE A 111 -3.37 18.12 8.06
CA PHE A 111 -4.21 17.42 7.07
C PHE A 111 -4.20 18.15 5.70
N ILE A 112 -4.24 19.49 5.69
CA ILE A 112 -4.14 20.28 4.45
C ILE A 112 -2.76 20.09 3.81
N GLU A 113 -1.69 20.10 4.59
CA GLU A 113 -0.33 19.82 4.12
C GLU A 113 -0.22 18.42 3.52
N LEU A 114 -0.83 17.42 4.18
CA LEU A 114 -0.86 16.03 3.71
C LEU A 114 -1.59 15.90 2.38
N LEU A 115 -2.75 16.57 2.20
CA LEU A 115 -3.47 16.62 0.92
C LEU A 115 -2.59 17.18 -0.21
N ALA A 116 -1.93 18.31 0.04
CA ALA A 116 -1.05 18.94 -0.95
C ALA A 116 0.19 18.07 -1.25
N ALA A 117 0.77 17.43 -0.24
CA ALA A 117 1.91 16.52 -0.41
C ALA A 117 1.51 15.28 -1.23
N ARG A 118 0.33 14.70 -0.96
CA ARG A 118 -0.20 13.57 -1.73
C ARG A 118 -0.36 13.91 -3.22
N GLN A 119 -0.94 15.07 -3.54
CA GLN A 119 -1.13 15.47 -4.93
C GLN A 119 0.21 15.60 -5.68
N ARG A 120 1.23 16.24 -5.05
CA ARG A 120 2.57 16.34 -5.63
C ARG A 120 3.20 14.97 -5.85
N TRP A 121 3.07 14.08 -4.86
CA TRP A 121 3.61 12.73 -4.91
C TRP A 121 2.92 11.89 -6.01
N ILE A 122 1.59 11.95 -6.14
CA ILE A 122 0.85 11.30 -7.22
C ILE A 122 1.34 11.78 -8.58
N ALA A 123 1.47 13.09 -8.77
CA ALA A 123 1.94 13.65 -10.03
C ALA A 123 3.37 13.17 -10.38
N ALA A 124 4.27 13.08 -9.40
CA ALA A 124 5.63 12.58 -9.60
C ALA A 124 5.65 11.10 -10.00
N VAL A 125 4.89 10.25 -9.30
CA VAL A 125 4.78 8.82 -9.63
C VAL A 125 4.15 8.62 -11.01
N GLN A 126 3.05 9.32 -11.33
CA GLN A 126 2.39 9.24 -12.63
C GLN A 126 3.34 9.67 -13.77
N ALA A 127 4.11 10.72 -13.58
CA ALA A 127 5.11 11.15 -14.57
C ALA A 127 6.17 10.08 -14.82
N ARG A 128 6.59 9.37 -13.78
CA ARG A 128 7.59 8.30 -13.87
C ARG A 128 7.05 7.07 -14.61
N VAL A 129 5.79 6.74 -14.45
CA VAL A 129 5.16 5.57 -15.07
C VAL A 129 4.39 5.88 -16.35
N ALA A 130 4.37 7.11 -16.83
CA ALA A 130 3.62 7.55 -18.01
C ALA A 130 3.93 6.75 -19.29
N GLY A 131 5.10 6.11 -19.37
CA GLY A 131 5.50 5.26 -20.50
C GLY A 131 5.08 3.78 -20.35
N PHE A 132 4.36 3.41 -19.31
CA PHE A 132 3.96 2.04 -19.01
C PHE A 132 2.45 1.90 -18.94
N ASP A 133 1.98 0.68 -19.19
CA ASP A 133 0.56 0.37 -19.17
C ASP A 133 0.11 -0.09 -17.77
N ALA A 134 1.03 -0.65 -16.96
CA ALA A 134 0.79 -0.99 -15.55
C ALA A 134 2.09 -1.09 -14.74
N MET A 135 1.96 -1.00 -13.41
CA MET A 135 3.00 -1.38 -12.46
C MET A 135 2.76 -2.79 -11.92
N LEU A 136 3.86 -3.53 -11.73
CA LEU A 136 3.88 -4.85 -11.10
C LEU A 136 4.72 -4.80 -9.82
N MET A 137 4.18 -5.33 -8.75
CA MET A 137 4.91 -5.54 -7.51
C MET A 137 4.29 -6.70 -6.71
N PRO A 138 5.03 -7.37 -5.82
CA PRO A 138 4.41 -8.28 -4.87
C PRO A 138 3.39 -7.53 -4.01
N THR A 139 2.21 -8.08 -3.82
CA THR A 139 1.19 -7.46 -2.94
C THR A 139 1.72 -7.34 -1.52
N VAL A 140 2.39 -8.38 -1.05
CA VAL A 140 3.00 -8.43 0.28
C VAL A 140 4.40 -9.04 0.18
N PRO A 141 5.36 -8.66 1.04
CA PRO A 141 6.73 -9.13 0.96
C PRO A 141 6.96 -10.52 1.59
N GLN A 142 6.00 -11.04 2.35
CA GLN A 142 6.14 -12.31 3.05
C GLN A 142 4.85 -13.12 3.01
N VAL A 143 4.97 -14.42 3.19
CA VAL A 143 3.81 -15.30 3.42
C VAL A 143 3.14 -14.96 4.76
N ALA A 144 1.89 -15.37 4.93
CA ALA A 144 1.14 -15.13 6.16
C ALA A 144 1.91 -15.69 7.38
N PRO A 145 2.26 -14.85 8.38
CA PRO A 145 2.94 -15.33 9.58
C PRO A 145 2.01 -16.18 10.44
N ARG A 146 2.58 -17.03 11.29
CA ARG A 146 1.79 -17.83 12.22
C ARG A 146 1.12 -16.95 13.27
N ILE A 147 -0.14 -17.23 13.58
CA ILE A 147 -0.94 -16.46 14.54
C ILE A 147 -0.32 -16.56 15.95
N ASP A 148 0.13 -17.75 16.37
CA ASP A 148 0.71 -17.97 17.69
C ASP A 148 1.93 -17.08 17.97
N THR A 149 2.79 -16.85 16.97
CA THR A 149 3.95 -15.96 17.10
C THR A 149 3.56 -14.49 17.25
N LEU A 150 2.46 -14.08 16.63
CA LEU A 150 1.97 -12.70 16.69
C LEU A 150 1.17 -12.40 17.97
N VAL A 151 0.53 -13.42 18.54
CA VAL A 151 -0.18 -13.30 19.82
C VAL A 151 0.81 -13.19 20.98
N ALA A 152 1.91 -13.94 20.91
CA ALA A 152 2.90 -14.00 21.98
C ALA A 152 3.83 -12.78 22.05
N ASP A 153 4.03 -12.07 20.92
CA ASP A 153 4.96 -10.91 20.81
C ASP A 153 4.28 -9.74 20.08
N GLU A 154 3.95 -8.70 20.83
CA GLU A 154 3.32 -7.49 20.30
C GLU A 154 4.25 -6.75 19.31
N ALA A 155 5.56 -6.74 19.55
CA ALA A 155 6.51 -6.14 18.63
C ALA A 155 6.59 -6.92 17.31
N ALA A 156 6.53 -8.26 17.36
CA ALA A 156 6.42 -9.09 16.16
C ALA A 156 5.14 -8.80 15.38
N TYR A 157 4.00 -8.62 16.08
CA TYR A 157 2.75 -8.21 15.45
C TYR A 157 2.89 -6.89 14.68
N PHE A 158 3.42 -5.84 15.30
CA PHE A 158 3.55 -4.53 14.63
C PHE A 158 4.55 -4.57 13.47
N ARG A 159 5.65 -5.31 13.61
CA ARG A 159 6.61 -5.50 12.50
C ARG A 159 5.94 -6.21 11.31
N ALA A 160 5.27 -7.33 11.55
CA ALA A 160 4.57 -8.08 10.51
C ALA A 160 3.46 -7.25 9.87
N ASN A 161 2.63 -6.56 10.66
CA ASN A 161 1.57 -5.68 10.17
C ASN A 161 2.12 -4.54 9.29
N GLY A 162 3.20 -3.88 9.73
CA GLY A 162 3.85 -2.83 8.94
C GLY A 162 4.38 -3.36 7.61
N LEU A 163 5.00 -4.54 7.62
CA LEU A 163 5.54 -5.16 6.42
C LEU A 163 4.43 -5.59 5.45
N MET A 164 3.36 -6.21 5.95
CA MET A 164 2.21 -6.62 5.14
C MET A 164 1.45 -5.44 4.50
N LEU A 165 1.44 -4.28 5.15
CA LEU A 165 0.79 -3.08 4.64
C LEU A 165 1.69 -2.23 3.73
N ARG A 166 3.00 -2.49 3.69
CA ARG A 166 3.98 -1.65 3.00
C ARG A 166 3.63 -1.41 1.53
N ASN A 167 3.51 -2.47 0.76
CA ASN A 167 3.29 -2.36 -0.68
C ASN A 167 1.86 -1.88 -1.02
N PRO A 168 0.78 -2.39 -0.40
CA PRO A 168 -0.57 -1.86 -0.63
C PRO A 168 -0.70 -0.38 -0.31
N THR A 169 0.05 0.14 0.66
CA THR A 169 -0.01 1.55 1.04
C THR A 169 0.36 2.48 -0.12
N PHE A 170 1.34 2.11 -0.97
CA PHE A 170 1.70 2.93 -2.13
C PHE A 170 0.55 3.04 -3.12
N ILE A 171 -0.12 1.93 -3.42
CA ILE A 171 -1.25 1.90 -4.36
C ILE A 171 -2.46 2.64 -3.79
N ASN A 172 -2.78 2.44 -2.51
CA ASN A 172 -3.84 3.18 -1.83
C ASN A 172 -3.56 4.69 -1.81
N PHE A 173 -2.30 5.10 -1.65
CA PHE A 173 -1.92 6.50 -1.63
C PHE A 173 -1.96 7.14 -3.03
N LEU A 174 -1.79 6.34 -4.09
CA LEU A 174 -1.97 6.74 -5.50
C LEU A 174 -3.43 6.97 -5.89
N ASP A 175 -4.39 6.41 -5.16
CA ASP A 175 -5.80 6.33 -5.55
C ASP A 175 -6.00 5.40 -6.76
N GLY A 176 -5.16 4.37 -6.82
CA GLY A 176 -5.11 3.38 -7.89
C GLY A 176 -5.87 2.09 -7.58
#